data_fbbcc7de36d8efc82014eb8c4c54c6f5
#
_entry.id   fbbcc7de36d8efc82014eb8c4c54c6f5
#
_cell.length_a   1.000
_cell.length_b   1.000
_cell.length_c   1.000
_cell.angle_alpha   90.00
_cell.angle_beta   90.00
_cell.angle_gamma   90.00
#
_symmetry.space_group_name_H-M   'P 1'
#
loop_
_entity.id
_entity.type
_entity.pdbx_description
1 polymer ?
#
loop_
_entity_poly.entity_id
_entity_poly.type
_entity_poly.pdbx_seq_one_letter_code
_entity_poly.pdbx_strand_id
1 'polypeptide(L)'
;GITNIKVVAPGILAISCTAFDTYKKAGVEMESWANSLKEYLGEQVNTWPLLLLCDDASFVAETYNNFLWSTFTRANPSHDIYGIDSFTSHKHWGCNGSLMIDTRIKPNHAPPLVLDEAIEKRVDVLFANHSELSKL
;
A
#
# COMPACT_ATOMS: atom_id res chain seq x y z
N GLY A 1 1.67 15.87 -0.14
CA GLY A 1 2.82 15.34 -0.82
C GLY A 1 3.33 14.04 -0.19
N ILE A 2 4.48 13.63 -0.64
CA ILE A 2 5.22 12.50 -0.07
C ILE A 2 5.90 12.95 1.23
N THR A 3 5.80 12.15 2.30
CA THR A 3 6.31 12.52 3.63
C THR A 3 7.30 11.50 4.22
N ASN A 4 7.18 10.22 3.90
CA ASN A 4 8.03 9.17 4.45
C ASN A 4 8.18 8.02 3.45
N ILE A 5 9.37 7.40 3.41
CA ILE A 5 9.66 6.24 2.55
C ILE A 5 10.28 5.15 3.42
N LYS A 6 9.78 3.92 3.28
CA LYS A 6 10.26 2.72 3.98
C LYS A 6 10.49 1.58 3.01
N VAL A 7 11.52 0.80 3.28
CA VAL A 7 11.76 -0.46 2.56
C VAL A 7 10.89 -1.54 3.21
N VAL A 8 10.05 -2.17 2.41
CA VAL A 8 9.23 -3.33 2.83
C VAL A 8 10.03 -4.63 2.65
N ALA A 9 10.60 -4.79 1.47
CA ALA A 9 11.43 -5.92 1.08
C ALA A 9 12.32 -5.49 -0.10
N PRO A 10 13.32 -6.30 -0.51
CA PRO A 10 14.07 -6.02 -1.72
C PRO A 10 13.14 -5.78 -2.92
N GLY A 11 13.28 -4.61 -3.55
CA GLY A 11 12.46 -4.21 -4.70
C GLY A 11 11.10 -3.59 -4.34
N ILE A 12 10.73 -3.43 -3.06
CA ILE A 12 9.43 -2.90 -2.64
C ILE A 12 9.61 -1.72 -1.68
N LEU A 13 9.07 -0.56 -2.03
CA LEU A 13 8.99 0.61 -1.16
C LEU A 13 7.53 0.89 -0.76
N ALA A 14 7.33 1.25 0.50
CA ALA A 14 6.11 1.90 0.98
C ALA A 14 6.38 3.39 1.14
N ILE A 15 5.45 4.22 0.69
CA ILE A 15 5.60 5.67 0.59
C ILE A 15 4.36 6.31 1.20
N SER A 16 4.54 7.02 2.32
CA SER A 16 3.46 7.80 2.93
C SER A 16 3.15 9.04 2.10
N CYS A 17 1.87 9.22 1.80
CA CYS A 17 1.36 10.31 0.99
C CYS A 17 0.23 11.06 1.70
N THR A 18 -0.18 12.21 1.16
CA THR A 18 -1.42 12.89 1.57
C THR A 18 -2.61 11.95 1.44
N ALA A 19 -3.54 12.04 2.40
CA ALA A 19 -4.75 11.22 2.41
C ALA A 19 -5.53 11.31 1.08
N PHE A 20 -6.19 10.21 0.71
CA PHE A 20 -7.05 10.19 -0.47
C PHE A 20 -8.24 11.15 -0.31
N ASP A 21 -8.57 11.84 -1.37
CA ASP A 21 -9.74 12.74 -1.43
C ASP A 21 -10.75 12.21 -2.46
N THR A 22 -10.40 12.32 -3.74
CA THR A 22 -11.23 11.85 -4.86
C THR A 22 -10.36 11.19 -5.92
N TYR A 23 -10.93 10.28 -6.72
CA TYR A 23 -10.20 9.65 -7.83
C TYR A 23 -9.69 10.66 -8.87
N LYS A 24 -10.44 11.74 -9.11
CA LYS A 24 -9.98 12.81 -10.02
C LYS A 24 -8.70 13.46 -9.52
N LYS A 25 -8.63 13.76 -8.21
CA LYS A 25 -7.46 14.36 -7.58
C LYS A 25 -6.31 13.35 -7.48
N ALA A 26 -6.63 12.10 -7.11
CA ALA A 26 -5.65 11.02 -7.03
C ALA A 26 -4.92 10.81 -8.35
N GLY A 27 -5.61 10.83 -9.50
CA GLY A 27 -4.97 10.72 -10.81
C GLY A 27 -3.92 11.80 -11.05
N VAL A 28 -4.22 13.06 -10.72
CA VAL A 28 -3.28 14.20 -10.85
C VAL A 28 -2.11 14.07 -9.86
N GLU A 29 -2.40 13.66 -8.62
CA GLU A 29 -1.37 13.43 -7.59
C GLU A 29 -0.41 12.32 -8.02
N MET A 30 -0.94 11.19 -8.52
CA MET A 30 -0.13 10.05 -8.94
C MET A 30 0.79 10.39 -10.10
N GLU A 31 0.33 11.17 -11.08
CA GLU A 31 1.18 11.66 -12.18
C GLU A 31 2.30 12.56 -11.66
N SER A 32 1.98 13.49 -10.77
CA SER A 32 2.95 14.38 -10.14
C SER A 32 3.99 13.59 -9.31
N TRP A 33 3.52 12.62 -8.52
CA TRP A 33 4.41 11.79 -7.70
C TRP A 33 5.25 10.83 -8.53
N ALA A 34 4.73 10.28 -9.63
CA ALA A 34 5.51 9.47 -10.55
C ALA A 34 6.72 10.23 -11.09
N ASN A 35 6.52 11.50 -11.51
CA ASN A 35 7.61 12.36 -11.97
C ASN A 35 8.62 12.66 -10.85
N SER A 36 8.14 13.02 -9.66
CA SER A 36 9.02 13.33 -8.52
C SER A 36 9.81 12.09 -8.05
N LEU A 37 9.17 10.93 -8.03
CA LEU A 37 9.82 9.66 -7.65
C LEU A 37 10.82 9.21 -8.70
N LYS A 38 10.53 9.43 -9.99
CA LYS A 38 11.48 9.17 -11.07
C LYS A 38 12.77 10.00 -10.89
N GLU A 39 12.63 11.30 -10.61
CA GLU A 39 13.77 12.17 -10.35
C GLU A 39 14.54 11.76 -9.09
N TYR A 40 13.83 11.43 -8.01
CA TYR A 40 14.43 11.01 -6.74
C TYR A 40 15.18 9.68 -6.84
N LEU A 41 14.59 8.69 -7.50
CA LEU A 41 15.18 7.36 -7.65
C LEU A 41 16.29 7.34 -8.73
N GLY A 42 16.18 8.18 -9.76
CA GLY A 42 17.15 8.25 -10.84
C GLY A 42 17.41 6.88 -11.47
N GLU A 43 18.67 6.46 -11.51
CA GLU A 43 19.08 5.15 -12.06
C GLU A 43 18.59 3.97 -11.21
N GLN A 44 18.18 4.20 -9.96
CA GLN A 44 17.69 3.16 -9.06
C GLN A 44 16.21 2.82 -9.28
N VAL A 45 15.52 3.46 -10.21
CA VAL A 45 14.10 3.18 -10.49
C VAL A 45 13.87 1.69 -10.78
N ASN A 46 14.79 1.03 -11.46
CA ASN A 46 14.70 -0.40 -11.76
C ASN A 46 15.04 -1.32 -10.56
N THR A 47 15.68 -0.77 -9.53
CA THR A 47 15.93 -1.48 -8.26
C THR A 47 14.67 -1.59 -7.42
N TRP A 48 13.72 -0.68 -7.64
CA TRP A 48 12.45 -0.58 -6.90
C TRP A 48 11.25 -0.77 -7.83
N PRO A 49 11.02 -1.98 -8.36
CA PRO A 49 9.94 -2.24 -9.32
C PRO A 49 8.54 -2.03 -8.76
N LEU A 50 8.36 -2.03 -7.43
CA LEU A 50 7.05 -1.85 -6.80
C LEU A 50 7.07 -0.74 -5.75
N LEU A 51 6.19 0.25 -5.92
CA LEU A 51 5.98 1.37 -4.99
C LEU A 51 4.53 1.35 -4.48
N LEU A 52 4.34 1.26 -3.17
CA LEU A 52 3.02 1.40 -2.55
C LEU A 52 2.86 2.82 -2.01
N LEU A 53 1.87 3.55 -2.52
CA LEU A 53 1.47 4.87 -2.03
C LEU A 53 0.39 4.64 -0.96
N CYS A 54 0.67 4.98 0.30
CA CYS A 54 -0.16 4.61 1.44
C CYS A 54 -0.30 5.78 2.43
N ASP A 55 -1.16 5.62 3.43
CA ASP A 55 -1.30 6.61 4.51
C ASP A 55 -0.15 6.50 5.51
N ASP A 56 0.34 5.29 5.79
CA ASP A 56 1.42 5.02 6.75
C ASP A 56 2.40 3.96 6.23
N ALA A 57 3.54 4.44 5.75
CA ALA A 57 4.62 3.59 5.24
C ALA A 57 5.28 2.77 6.37
N SER A 58 5.30 3.28 7.61
CA SER A 58 5.87 2.56 8.74
C SER A 58 5.05 1.32 9.07
N PHE A 59 3.72 1.46 9.13
CA PHE A 59 2.79 0.35 9.31
C PHE A 59 2.94 -0.70 8.19
N VAL A 60 2.97 -0.26 6.93
CA VAL A 60 3.08 -1.17 5.77
C VAL A 60 4.39 -1.94 5.77
N ALA A 61 5.49 -1.31 6.19
CA ALA A 61 6.82 -1.91 6.20
C ALA A 61 7.14 -2.71 7.48
N GLU A 62 6.30 -2.65 8.51
CA GLU A 62 6.53 -3.29 9.79
C GLU A 62 6.54 -4.82 9.69
N THR A 63 5.57 -5.37 8.94
CA THR A 63 5.47 -6.81 8.70
C THR A 63 5.06 -7.11 7.25
N TYR A 64 5.41 -8.30 6.76
CA TYR A 64 4.97 -8.75 5.45
C TYR A 64 3.44 -8.90 5.36
N ASN A 65 2.79 -9.26 6.49
CA ASN A 65 1.33 -9.34 6.56
C ASN A 65 0.68 -7.96 6.39
N ASN A 66 1.23 -6.91 7.01
CA ASN A 66 0.73 -5.53 6.83
C ASN A 66 0.85 -5.08 5.38
N PHE A 67 1.97 -5.41 4.72
CA PHE A 67 2.16 -5.15 3.30
C PHE A 67 1.09 -5.83 2.44
N LEU A 68 0.92 -7.15 2.61
CA LEU A 68 -0.09 -7.91 1.85
C LEU A 68 -1.50 -7.38 2.12
N TRP A 69 -1.82 -7.16 3.39
CA TRP A 69 -3.14 -6.65 3.78
C TRP A 69 -3.43 -5.29 3.13
N SER A 70 -2.52 -4.33 3.24
CA SER A 70 -2.69 -3.01 2.63
C SER A 70 -2.83 -3.10 1.10
N THR A 71 -1.99 -3.90 0.45
CA THR A 71 -1.98 -4.05 -1.01
C THR A 71 -3.28 -4.65 -1.54
N PHE A 72 -3.79 -5.70 -0.89
CA PHE A 72 -4.92 -6.46 -1.42
C PHE A 72 -6.29 -6.03 -0.88
N THR A 73 -6.35 -5.25 0.21
CA THR A 73 -7.62 -4.75 0.75
C THR A 73 -7.90 -3.29 0.45
N ARG A 74 -6.86 -2.50 0.09
CA ARG A 74 -6.99 -1.05 -0.11
C ARG A 74 -6.74 -0.60 -1.55
N ALA A 75 -6.50 -1.51 -2.48
CA ALA A 75 -6.34 -1.18 -3.89
C ALA A 75 -7.39 -1.89 -4.74
N ASN A 76 -7.99 -1.12 -5.65
CA ASN A 76 -8.81 -1.66 -6.72
C ASN A 76 -7.97 -1.68 -8.01
N PRO A 77 -7.64 -2.86 -8.58
CA PRO A 77 -6.77 -2.95 -9.74
C PRO A 77 -7.24 -2.16 -10.96
N SER A 78 -8.53 -1.87 -11.06
CA SER A 78 -9.09 -1.10 -12.19
C SER A 78 -8.89 0.42 -12.07
N HIS A 79 -8.56 0.94 -10.87
CA HIS A 79 -8.49 2.37 -10.60
C HIS A 79 -7.19 2.83 -9.92
N ASP A 80 -6.53 1.92 -9.20
CA ASP A 80 -5.46 2.27 -8.27
C ASP A 80 -4.07 1.83 -8.76
N ILE A 81 -3.96 1.38 -10.01
CA ILE A 81 -2.69 0.97 -10.63
C ILE A 81 -2.17 2.09 -11.51
N TYR A 82 -0.96 2.52 -11.22
CA TYR A 82 -0.22 3.57 -11.92
C TYR A 82 1.22 3.11 -12.20
N GLY A 83 2.02 3.92 -12.86
CA GLY A 83 3.41 3.57 -13.12
C GLY A 83 4.26 4.74 -13.55
N ILE A 84 5.54 4.67 -13.24
CA ILE A 84 6.54 5.60 -13.75
C ILE A 84 6.75 5.32 -15.25
N ASP A 85 6.70 6.37 -16.07
CA ASP A 85 6.75 6.26 -17.53
C ASP A 85 5.70 5.28 -18.08
N SER A 86 4.46 5.45 -17.62
CA SER A 86 3.34 4.64 -18.10
C SER A 86 3.00 4.97 -19.56
N PHE A 87 2.54 3.96 -20.28
CA PHE A 87 2.14 4.06 -21.67
C PHE A 87 0.95 3.16 -21.97
N THR A 88 0.26 3.46 -23.06
CA THR A 88 -0.76 2.55 -23.62
C THR A 88 -0.40 2.27 -25.08
N SER A 89 -0.21 1.00 -25.41
CA SER A 89 0.06 0.55 -26.78
C SER A 89 -0.87 -0.61 -27.14
N HIS A 90 -1.54 -0.52 -28.28
CA HIS A 90 -2.49 -1.53 -28.74
C HIS A 90 -3.56 -1.91 -27.68
N LYS A 91 -4.06 -0.93 -26.93
CA LYS A 91 -5.01 -1.09 -25.80
C LYS A 91 -4.43 -1.82 -24.56
N HIS A 92 -3.14 -2.07 -24.53
CA HIS A 92 -2.45 -2.62 -23.37
C HIS A 92 -1.75 -1.49 -22.61
N TRP A 93 -2.02 -1.39 -21.34
CA TRP A 93 -1.32 -0.48 -20.43
C TRP A 93 -0.03 -1.12 -19.93
N GLY A 94 1.00 -0.33 -19.71
CA GLY A 94 2.27 -0.72 -19.13
C GLY A 94 3.05 0.46 -18.57
N CYS A 95 4.18 0.20 -17.93
CA CYS A 95 5.15 1.22 -17.52
C CYS A 95 6.58 0.73 -17.74
N ASN A 96 7.49 1.66 -18.02
CA ASN A 96 8.92 1.37 -18.21
C ASN A 96 9.70 1.47 -16.89
N GLY A 97 9.16 2.15 -15.88
CA GLY A 97 9.72 2.26 -14.54
C GLY A 97 8.95 1.43 -13.52
N SER A 98 8.95 1.89 -12.26
CA SER A 98 8.25 1.22 -11.17
C SER A 98 6.75 1.20 -11.37
N LEU A 99 6.14 0.06 -11.01
CA LEU A 99 4.69 -0.03 -10.80
C LEU A 99 4.33 0.72 -9.51
N MET A 100 3.27 1.52 -9.55
CA MET A 100 2.76 2.28 -8.41
C MET A 100 1.34 1.80 -8.08
N ILE A 101 1.09 1.47 -6.83
CA ILE A 101 -0.23 1.06 -6.35
C ILE A 101 -0.71 2.05 -5.28
N ASP A 102 -1.87 2.67 -5.50
CA ASP A 102 -2.51 3.54 -4.51
C ASP A 102 -3.27 2.69 -3.47
N THR A 103 -2.64 2.48 -2.32
CA THR A 103 -3.18 1.74 -1.19
C THR A 103 -3.65 2.66 -0.06
N ARG A 104 -3.90 3.93 -0.34
CA ARG A 104 -4.49 4.87 0.64
C ARG A 104 -5.90 4.43 1.01
N ILE A 105 -6.33 4.77 2.22
CA ILE A 105 -7.71 4.51 2.69
C ILE A 105 -8.69 5.32 1.83
N LYS A 106 -9.71 4.65 1.31
CA LYS A 106 -10.75 5.25 0.49
C LYS A 106 -12.14 5.04 1.13
N PRO A 107 -13.10 5.95 0.91
CA PRO A 107 -14.42 5.89 1.57
C PRO A 107 -15.22 4.61 1.30
N ASN A 108 -14.94 3.93 0.20
CA ASN A 108 -15.61 2.68 -0.20
C ASN A 108 -14.92 1.42 0.35
N HIS A 109 -13.81 1.56 1.05
CA HIS A 109 -13.13 0.45 1.69
C HIS A 109 -13.70 0.18 3.07
N ALA A 110 -13.52 -1.06 3.57
CA ALA A 110 -13.83 -1.38 4.95
C ALA A 110 -12.98 -0.50 5.89
N PRO A 111 -13.56 -0.03 7.02
CA PRO A 111 -12.79 0.71 8.00
C PRO A 111 -11.61 -0.11 8.52
N PRO A 112 -10.53 0.53 8.98
CA PRO A 112 -9.43 -0.17 9.62
C PRO A 112 -9.94 -1.02 10.78
N LEU A 113 -9.38 -2.23 10.92
CA LEU A 113 -9.64 -3.05 12.09
C LEU A 113 -9.01 -2.35 13.31
N VAL A 114 -9.86 -1.97 14.25
CA VAL A 114 -9.42 -1.45 15.54
C VAL A 114 -9.46 -2.61 16.52
N LEU A 115 -8.31 -2.93 17.12
CA LEU A 115 -8.25 -3.93 18.19
C LEU A 115 -9.03 -3.39 19.39
N ASP A 116 -10.05 -4.15 19.82
CA ASP A 116 -10.77 -3.90 21.06
C ASP A 116 -10.08 -4.71 22.16
N GLU A 117 -9.40 -4.03 23.08
CA GLU A 117 -8.66 -4.68 24.17
C GLU A 117 -9.54 -5.60 25.05
N ALA A 118 -10.84 -5.29 25.17
CA ALA A 118 -11.76 -6.14 25.93
C ALA A 118 -12.07 -7.45 25.18
N ILE A 119 -12.18 -7.39 23.86
CA ILE A 119 -12.35 -8.57 23.01
C ILE A 119 -11.05 -9.37 22.98
N GLU A 120 -9.90 -8.73 22.84
CA GLU A 120 -8.58 -9.39 22.85
C GLU A 120 -8.38 -10.19 24.13
N LYS A 121 -8.60 -9.58 25.30
CA LYS A 121 -8.53 -10.27 26.58
C LYS A 121 -9.49 -11.47 26.69
N ARG A 122 -10.70 -11.37 26.10
CA ARG A 122 -11.65 -12.49 26.07
C ARG A 122 -11.17 -13.63 25.18
N VAL A 123 -10.56 -13.31 24.05
CA VAL A 123 -9.94 -14.29 23.13
C VAL A 123 -8.78 -14.99 23.82
N ASP A 124 -7.88 -14.24 24.48
CA ASP A 124 -6.75 -14.79 25.23
C ASP A 124 -7.20 -15.79 26.31
N VAL A 125 -8.28 -15.47 27.05
CA VAL A 125 -8.85 -16.38 28.03
C VAL A 125 -9.38 -17.67 27.39
N LEU A 126 -9.97 -17.60 26.20
CA LEU A 126 -10.42 -18.79 25.46
C LEU A 126 -9.27 -19.69 25.03
N PHE A 127 -8.15 -19.10 24.61
CA PHE A 127 -6.93 -19.85 24.25
C PHE A 127 -6.20 -20.39 25.48
N ALA A 128 -6.15 -19.65 26.59
CA ALA A 128 -5.48 -20.05 27.83
C ALA A 128 -6.15 -21.20 28.58
N ASN A 129 -7.48 -21.37 28.45
CA ASN A 129 -8.27 -22.32 29.23
C ASN A 129 -8.41 -23.73 28.59
N HIS A 130 -7.34 -24.26 27.98
CA HIS A 130 -7.30 -25.62 27.43
C HIS A 130 -8.49 -26.01 26.53
N SER A 131 -9.06 -25.03 25.84
CA SER A 131 -10.07 -25.29 24.82
C SER A 131 -9.46 -26.02 23.63
N GLU A 132 -10.27 -26.62 22.78
CA GLU A 132 -9.82 -27.18 21.49
C GLU A 132 -9.02 -26.19 20.65
N LEU A 133 -9.25 -24.86 20.88
CA LEU A 133 -8.55 -23.75 20.21
C LEU A 133 -7.10 -23.58 20.69
N SER A 134 -6.74 -24.07 21.87
CA SER A 134 -5.33 -24.02 22.35
C SER A 134 -4.41 -25.01 21.63
N LYS A 135 -4.96 -25.85 20.74
CA LYS A 135 -4.23 -26.86 19.97
C LYS A 135 -3.97 -26.43 18.52
N LEU A 136 -4.49 -25.26 18.10
CA LEU A 136 -4.25 -24.63 16.81
C LEU A 136 -3.04 -23.72 16.84
#